data_ef944a790e6186736f1c78879c0494d4
#
_entry.id   ef944a790e6186736f1c78879c0494d4
#
_cell.length_a   1.000
_cell.length_b   1.000
_cell.length_c   1.000
_cell.angle_alpha   90.00
_cell.angle_beta   90.00
_cell.angle_gamma   90.00
#
_symmetry.space_group_name_H-M   'P 1'
#
loop_
_entity.id
_entity.type
_entity.pdbx_description
1 polymer ?
#
loop_
_entity_poly.entity_id
_entity_poly.type
_entity_poly.pdbx_seq_one_letter_code
_entity_poly.pdbx_strand_id
1 'polypeptide(L)'
;KDYELAITNNIAGVATAIIILLIIGALSGIWMISGVVPTLIYYGMQIIHPSFFLASTCIICALISVMTGSSWTTIATIGIALMGIGKAQGFEDGWIAGAIISGAYFGDKISPLSETTILASSITDTPLFRHIRYMMITTVPSLIITLIIFTVAGLSHDASNTQHIAEVATALNEKFHITPWLLIVPVVTGILIARKVPSIVTLFLSTLLAGVFALIFQPELLQEISGVAVSGFDSLFKGLMMTVYGATNLHTDNAVLTDLIATRGMAGMMNTIWLILCAMCFGGAMTASGMLGSITSIFVRFMKKTVSV
;
A
#
# COMPACT_ATOMS: atom_id res chain seq x y z
N LYS A 1 33.26 9.82 15.48
CA LYS A 1 33.17 8.34 15.30
C LYS A 1 31.89 7.77 15.90
N ASP A 2 31.55 8.09 17.15
CA ASP A 2 30.36 7.51 17.81
C ASP A 2 29.04 7.99 17.18
N TYR A 3 28.93 9.27 16.83
CA TYR A 3 27.77 9.83 16.13
C TYR A 3 27.61 9.23 14.72
N GLU A 4 28.71 9.14 13.98
CA GLU A 4 28.74 8.59 12.63
C GLU A 4 28.29 7.11 12.64
N LEU A 5 28.80 6.31 13.58
CA LEU A 5 28.43 4.91 13.74
C LEU A 5 26.95 4.76 14.13
N ALA A 6 26.44 5.60 15.04
CA ALA A 6 25.04 5.57 15.46
C ALA A 6 24.09 5.93 14.30
N ILE A 7 24.43 6.95 13.50
CA ILE A 7 23.66 7.34 12.31
C ILE A 7 23.66 6.19 11.28
N THR A 8 24.85 5.63 10.99
CA THR A 8 24.97 4.53 10.01
C THR A 8 24.17 3.31 10.43
N ASN A 9 24.21 2.94 11.71
CA ASN A 9 23.45 1.81 12.23
C ASN A 9 21.92 2.05 12.14
N ASN A 10 21.46 3.27 12.42
CA ASN A 10 20.05 3.61 12.29
C ASN A 10 19.58 3.54 10.83
N ILE A 11 20.38 4.05 9.89
CA ILE A 11 20.08 3.95 8.45
C ILE A 11 20.06 2.49 8.01
N ALA A 12 21.03 1.69 8.43
CA ALA A 12 21.07 0.25 8.13
C ALA A 12 19.81 -0.47 8.62
N GLY A 13 19.28 -0.07 9.78
CA GLY A 13 18.05 -0.64 10.35
C GLY A 13 16.80 -0.43 9.50
N VAL A 14 16.78 0.58 8.63
CA VAL A 14 15.62 0.87 7.75
C VAL A 14 15.86 0.53 6.28
N ALA A 15 17.00 -0.05 5.94
CA ALA A 15 17.37 -0.36 4.54
C ALA A 15 16.30 -1.23 3.85
N THR A 16 15.78 -2.24 4.54
CA THR A 16 14.70 -3.10 4.02
C THR A 16 13.44 -2.31 3.69
N ALA A 17 13.04 -1.37 4.55
CA ALA A 17 11.87 -0.53 4.31
C ALA A 17 12.05 0.38 3.09
N ILE A 18 13.26 0.91 2.89
CA ILE A 18 13.60 1.72 1.70
C ILE A 18 13.48 0.89 0.42
N ILE A 19 14.00 -0.33 0.42
CA ILE A 19 13.90 -1.23 -0.74
C ILE A 19 12.43 -1.54 -1.04
N ILE A 20 11.63 -1.85 -0.02
CA ILE A 20 10.19 -2.11 -0.17
C ILE A 20 9.49 -0.89 -0.77
N LEU A 21 9.75 0.33 -0.28
CA LEU A 21 9.16 1.55 -0.82
C LEU A 21 9.48 1.76 -2.31
N LEU A 22 10.73 1.52 -2.74
CA LEU A 22 11.10 1.60 -4.15
C LEU A 22 10.31 0.59 -5.00
N ILE A 23 10.23 -0.66 -4.54
CA ILE A 23 9.46 -1.69 -5.26
C ILE A 23 7.97 -1.35 -5.29
N ILE A 24 7.40 -0.79 -4.21
CA ILE A 24 6.00 -0.31 -4.17
C ILE A 24 5.77 0.77 -5.22
N GLY A 25 6.69 1.72 -5.35
CA GLY A 25 6.61 2.76 -6.38
C GLY A 25 6.57 2.16 -7.79
N ALA A 26 7.48 1.24 -8.08
CA ALA A 26 7.51 0.50 -9.34
C ALA A 26 6.23 -0.31 -9.58
N LEU A 27 5.80 -1.06 -8.56
CA LEU A 27 4.60 -1.90 -8.62
C LEU A 27 3.35 -1.06 -8.91
N SER A 28 3.15 0.06 -8.19
CA SER A 28 1.99 0.92 -8.38
C SER A 28 1.91 1.46 -9.81
N GLY A 29 3.05 1.89 -10.37
CA GLY A 29 3.14 2.33 -11.75
C GLY A 29 2.76 1.24 -12.74
N ILE A 30 3.41 0.10 -12.64
CA ILE A 30 3.19 -1.01 -13.57
C ILE A 30 1.81 -1.65 -13.41
N TRP A 31 1.28 -1.81 -12.20
CA TRP A 31 -0.06 -2.35 -12.01
C TRP A 31 -1.14 -1.43 -12.61
N MET A 32 -0.91 -0.11 -12.57
CA MET A 32 -1.81 0.83 -13.22
C MET A 32 -1.72 0.69 -14.75
N ILE A 33 -0.53 0.82 -15.32
CA ILE A 33 -0.36 0.88 -16.78
C ILE A 33 -0.58 -0.48 -17.46
N SER A 34 -0.31 -1.60 -16.78
CA SER A 34 -0.63 -2.94 -17.30
C SER A 34 -2.13 -3.22 -17.41
N GLY A 35 -2.98 -2.36 -16.85
CA GLY A 35 -4.43 -2.57 -16.81
C GLY A 35 -4.88 -3.45 -15.62
N VAL A 36 -3.98 -3.92 -14.76
CA VAL A 36 -4.34 -4.73 -13.58
C VAL A 36 -5.24 -3.94 -12.63
N VAL A 37 -4.79 -2.73 -12.20
CA VAL A 37 -5.59 -1.86 -11.33
C VAL A 37 -6.88 -1.39 -12.03
N PRO A 38 -6.85 -0.89 -13.28
CA PRO A 38 -8.06 -0.60 -14.04
C PRO A 38 -9.08 -1.75 -14.07
N THR A 39 -8.61 -2.97 -14.29
CA THR A 39 -9.47 -4.17 -14.29
C THR A 39 -10.07 -4.45 -12.91
N LEU A 40 -9.27 -4.33 -11.84
CA LEU A 40 -9.75 -4.46 -10.46
C LEU A 40 -10.78 -3.38 -10.11
N ILE A 41 -10.58 -2.14 -10.56
CA ILE A 41 -11.52 -1.05 -10.37
C ILE A 41 -12.84 -1.35 -11.12
N TYR A 42 -12.74 -1.71 -12.39
CA TYR A 42 -13.91 -2.00 -13.22
C TYR A 42 -14.82 -3.09 -12.65
N TYR A 43 -14.25 -4.23 -12.26
CA TYR A 43 -15.01 -5.31 -11.63
C TYR A 43 -15.38 -5.02 -10.18
N GLY A 44 -14.51 -4.34 -9.44
CA GLY A 44 -14.74 -3.99 -8.04
C GLY A 44 -15.93 -3.04 -7.86
N MET A 45 -16.10 -2.07 -8.77
CA MET A 45 -17.26 -1.17 -8.77
C MET A 45 -18.59 -1.89 -8.99
N GLN A 46 -18.57 -3.04 -9.68
CA GLN A 46 -19.78 -3.84 -9.92
C GLN A 46 -20.15 -4.72 -8.72
N ILE A 47 -19.18 -5.06 -7.87
CA ILE A 47 -19.36 -6.00 -6.75
C ILE A 47 -19.59 -5.26 -5.43
N ILE A 48 -18.86 -4.17 -5.19
CA ILE A 48 -18.87 -3.48 -3.89
C ILE A 48 -19.86 -2.33 -3.93
N HIS A 49 -20.93 -2.44 -3.14
CA HIS A 49 -21.92 -1.38 -3.02
C HIS A 49 -21.33 -0.15 -2.30
N PRO A 50 -21.50 1.08 -2.82
CA PRO A 50 -20.89 2.29 -2.25
C PRO A 50 -21.17 2.48 -0.75
N SER A 51 -22.40 2.28 -0.30
CA SER A 51 -22.78 2.47 1.11
C SER A 51 -21.97 1.63 2.11
N PHE A 52 -21.43 0.48 1.69
CA PHE A 52 -20.62 -0.40 2.53
C PHE A 52 -19.15 -0.43 2.12
N PHE A 53 -18.77 0.41 1.17
CA PHE A 53 -17.43 0.40 0.59
C PHE A 53 -16.32 0.58 1.64
N LEU A 54 -16.41 1.59 2.50
CA LEU A 54 -15.39 1.88 3.51
C LEU A 54 -15.23 0.74 4.53
N ALA A 55 -16.35 0.21 5.03
CA ALA A 55 -16.31 -0.90 5.98
C ALA A 55 -15.78 -2.18 5.34
N SER A 56 -16.23 -2.54 4.13
CA SER A 56 -15.73 -3.72 3.42
C SER A 56 -14.25 -3.58 3.04
N THR A 57 -13.80 -2.40 2.65
CA THR A 57 -12.38 -2.08 2.41
C THR A 57 -11.54 -2.35 3.65
N CYS A 58 -11.97 -1.86 4.80
CA CYS A 58 -11.27 -2.10 6.07
C CYS A 58 -11.20 -3.60 6.40
N ILE A 59 -12.30 -4.34 6.24
CA ILE A 59 -12.34 -5.79 6.50
C ILE A 59 -11.44 -6.57 5.52
N ILE A 60 -11.52 -6.28 4.22
CA ILE A 60 -10.69 -6.92 3.20
C ILE A 60 -9.20 -6.71 3.51
N CYS A 61 -8.81 -5.48 3.78
CA CYS A 61 -7.42 -5.16 4.14
C CYS A 61 -6.99 -5.86 5.44
N ALA A 62 -7.88 -5.95 6.44
CA ALA A 62 -7.60 -6.65 7.69
C ALA A 62 -7.35 -8.14 7.45
N LEU A 63 -8.22 -8.82 6.69
CA LEU A 63 -8.07 -10.24 6.39
C LEU A 63 -6.80 -10.54 5.61
N ILE A 64 -6.52 -9.76 4.56
CA ILE A 64 -5.31 -9.93 3.75
C ILE A 64 -4.07 -9.68 4.61
N SER A 65 -4.07 -8.64 5.44
CA SER A 65 -2.93 -8.31 6.29
C SER A 65 -2.67 -9.36 7.37
N VAL A 66 -3.72 -9.98 7.95
CA VAL A 66 -3.55 -11.15 8.84
C VAL A 66 -2.86 -12.30 8.12
N MET A 67 -3.24 -12.55 6.88
CA MET A 67 -2.68 -13.65 6.06
C MET A 67 -1.24 -13.38 5.64
N THR A 68 -0.93 -12.13 5.30
CA THR A 68 0.40 -11.72 4.82
C THR A 68 1.39 -11.46 5.94
N GLY A 69 0.90 -11.04 7.11
CA GLY A 69 1.72 -10.53 8.21
C GLY A 69 2.39 -9.19 7.89
N SER A 70 1.88 -8.44 6.89
CA SER A 70 2.50 -7.19 6.46
C SER A 70 1.46 -6.17 6.02
N SER A 71 1.40 -5.05 6.73
CA SER A 71 0.59 -3.89 6.34
C SER A 71 1.08 -3.27 5.04
N TRP A 72 2.39 -3.17 4.84
CA TRP A 72 3.00 -2.63 3.63
C TRP A 72 2.60 -3.38 2.37
N THR A 73 2.70 -4.72 2.41
CA THR A 73 2.31 -5.58 1.28
C THR A 73 0.83 -5.44 0.97
N THR A 74 -0.03 -5.38 1.99
CA THR A 74 -1.47 -5.23 1.83
C THR A 74 -1.82 -3.88 1.18
N ILE A 75 -1.24 -2.78 1.68
CA ILE A 75 -1.46 -1.43 1.13
C ILE A 75 -0.95 -1.35 -0.31
N ALA A 76 0.23 -1.90 -0.59
CA ALA A 76 0.86 -1.86 -1.90
C ALA A 76 0.18 -2.70 -2.98
N THR A 77 -0.62 -3.67 -2.59
CA THR A 77 -1.33 -4.57 -3.52
C THR A 77 -2.81 -4.22 -3.59
N ILE A 78 -3.62 -4.81 -2.74
CA ILE A 78 -5.07 -4.60 -2.77
C ILE A 78 -5.45 -3.14 -2.41
N GLY A 79 -4.66 -2.46 -1.58
CA GLY A 79 -4.92 -1.08 -1.19
C GLY A 79 -4.94 -0.13 -2.38
N ILE A 80 -4.06 -0.30 -3.36
CA ILE A 80 -4.04 0.53 -4.58
C ILE A 80 -5.34 0.37 -5.38
N ALA A 81 -5.82 -0.87 -5.53
CA ALA A 81 -7.07 -1.15 -6.23
C ALA A 81 -8.28 -0.57 -5.49
N LEU A 82 -8.33 -0.75 -4.16
CA LEU A 82 -9.40 -0.20 -3.33
C LEU A 82 -9.39 1.33 -3.31
N MET A 83 -8.21 1.97 -3.35
CA MET A 83 -8.10 3.41 -3.52
C MET A 83 -8.77 3.86 -4.83
N GLY A 84 -8.49 3.17 -5.94
CA GLY A 84 -9.10 3.47 -7.23
C GLY A 84 -10.62 3.24 -7.25
N ILE A 85 -11.11 2.15 -6.65
CA ILE A 85 -12.55 1.86 -6.55
C ILE A 85 -13.26 2.97 -5.75
N GLY A 86 -12.69 3.37 -4.61
CA GLY A 86 -13.27 4.42 -3.77
C GLY A 86 -13.33 5.78 -4.46
N LYS A 87 -12.27 6.17 -5.15
CA LYS A 87 -12.26 7.39 -5.98
C LYS A 87 -13.34 7.35 -7.07
N ALA A 88 -13.45 6.22 -7.77
CA ALA A 88 -14.47 6.01 -8.79
C ALA A 88 -15.90 6.04 -8.23
N GLN A 89 -16.08 5.69 -6.96
CA GLN A 89 -17.36 5.81 -6.24
C GLN A 89 -17.58 7.20 -5.60
N GLY A 90 -16.64 8.14 -5.78
CA GLY A 90 -16.75 9.52 -5.31
C GLY A 90 -16.38 9.75 -3.85
N PHE A 91 -15.71 8.82 -3.19
CA PHE A 91 -15.20 9.03 -1.84
C PHE A 91 -13.94 9.90 -1.83
N GLU A 92 -13.80 10.73 -0.79
CA GLU A 92 -12.58 11.49 -0.57
C GLU A 92 -11.41 10.58 -0.20
N ASP A 93 -10.21 10.91 -0.69
CA ASP A 93 -8.98 10.14 -0.51
C ASP A 93 -8.68 9.81 0.96
N GLY A 94 -8.96 10.74 1.88
CA GLY A 94 -8.74 10.56 3.32
C GLY A 94 -9.57 9.43 3.92
N TRP A 95 -10.83 9.28 3.54
CA TRP A 95 -11.71 8.21 4.00
C TRP A 95 -11.26 6.85 3.47
N ILE A 96 -10.91 6.78 2.17
CA ILE A 96 -10.45 5.54 1.53
C ILE A 96 -9.12 5.10 2.14
N ALA A 97 -8.15 6.01 2.24
CA ALA A 97 -6.85 5.73 2.84
C ALA A 97 -7.00 5.31 4.31
N GLY A 98 -7.87 6.00 5.07
CA GLY A 98 -8.17 5.65 6.45
C GLY A 98 -8.69 4.21 6.60
N ALA A 99 -9.62 3.78 5.73
CA ALA A 99 -10.17 2.43 5.74
C ALA A 99 -9.10 1.38 5.40
N ILE A 100 -8.30 1.60 4.34
CA ILE A 100 -7.21 0.72 3.92
C ILE A 100 -6.18 0.57 5.04
N ILE A 101 -5.69 1.69 5.58
CA ILE A 101 -4.64 1.70 6.60
C ILE A 101 -5.14 1.06 7.89
N SER A 102 -6.34 1.38 8.34
CA SER A 102 -6.91 0.81 9.57
C SER A 102 -7.01 -0.71 9.50
N GLY A 103 -7.49 -1.25 8.37
CA GLY A 103 -7.55 -2.68 8.16
C GLY A 103 -6.16 -3.32 8.07
N ALA A 104 -5.25 -2.75 7.28
CA ALA A 104 -3.91 -3.28 7.08
C ALA A 104 -3.11 -3.32 8.40
N TYR A 105 -3.16 -2.27 9.20
CA TYR A 105 -2.48 -2.24 10.51
C TYR A 105 -3.11 -3.15 11.55
N PHE A 106 -4.44 -3.30 11.54
CA PHE A 106 -5.10 -4.27 12.40
C PHE A 106 -4.59 -5.67 12.13
N GLY A 107 -4.57 -6.08 10.86
CA GLY A 107 -4.12 -7.41 10.46
C GLY A 107 -2.66 -7.65 10.81
N ASP A 108 -1.79 -6.70 10.56
CA ASP A 108 -0.36 -6.77 10.88
C ASP A 108 -0.13 -6.99 12.38
N LYS A 109 -0.84 -6.25 13.24
CA LYS A 109 -0.69 -6.37 14.70
C LYS A 109 -1.10 -7.71 15.30
N ILE A 110 -2.07 -8.40 14.72
CA ILE A 110 -2.58 -9.67 15.25
C ILE A 110 -2.06 -10.89 14.48
N SER A 111 -1.34 -10.67 13.38
CA SER A 111 -0.78 -11.76 12.59
C SER A 111 0.41 -12.42 13.30
N PRO A 112 0.41 -13.76 13.43
CA PRO A 112 1.59 -14.47 13.91
C PRO A 112 2.75 -14.49 12.91
N LEU A 113 2.54 -13.97 11.70
CA LEU A 113 3.53 -13.86 10.63
C LEU A 113 4.17 -12.46 10.57
N SER A 114 3.67 -11.51 11.37
CA SER A 114 4.17 -10.14 11.38
C SER A 114 5.55 -10.06 12.05
N GLU A 115 6.50 -9.47 11.33
CA GLU A 115 7.85 -9.24 11.85
C GLU A 115 7.83 -8.34 13.09
N THR A 116 6.98 -7.33 13.11
CA THR A 116 6.84 -6.39 14.23
C THR A 116 6.26 -7.08 15.46
N THR A 117 5.28 -7.95 15.31
CA THR A 117 4.66 -8.73 16.38
C THR A 117 5.62 -9.77 16.94
N ILE A 118 6.37 -10.47 16.07
CA ILE A 118 7.40 -11.42 16.46
C ILE A 118 8.51 -10.72 17.24
N LEU A 119 8.99 -9.58 16.72
CA LEU A 119 10.04 -8.80 17.36
C LEU A 119 9.61 -8.32 18.76
N ALA A 120 8.41 -7.75 18.89
CA ALA A 120 7.88 -7.28 20.17
C ALA A 120 7.76 -8.42 21.19
N SER A 121 7.26 -9.58 20.78
CA SER A 121 7.17 -10.76 21.65
C SER A 121 8.54 -11.26 22.11
N SER A 122 9.54 -11.22 21.23
CA SER A 122 10.92 -11.64 21.53
C SER A 122 11.61 -10.67 22.51
N ILE A 123 11.45 -9.36 22.29
CA ILE A 123 12.04 -8.33 23.18
C ILE A 123 11.45 -8.40 24.60
N THR A 124 10.15 -8.71 24.70
CA THR A 124 9.44 -8.80 25.98
C THR A 124 9.53 -10.17 26.63
N ASP A 125 10.27 -11.12 26.05
CA ASP A 125 10.37 -12.52 26.47
C ASP A 125 8.97 -13.15 26.74
N THR A 126 8.01 -12.81 25.89
CA THR A 126 6.61 -13.25 26.02
C THR A 126 6.27 -14.19 24.87
N PRO A 127 5.64 -15.37 25.13
CA PRO A 127 5.20 -16.26 24.04
C PRO A 127 4.32 -15.53 23.03
N LEU A 128 4.60 -15.70 21.74
CA LEU A 128 3.98 -14.96 20.63
C LEU A 128 2.44 -14.93 20.71
N PHE A 129 1.80 -16.07 20.88
CA PHE A 129 0.33 -16.14 20.95
C PHE A 129 -0.25 -15.49 22.21
N ARG A 130 0.51 -15.46 23.31
CA ARG A 130 0.11 -14.72 24.52
C ARG A 130 0.19 -13.23 24.26
N HIS A 131 1.25 -12.76 23.61
CA HIS A 131 1.40 -11.37 23.19
C HIS A 131 0.23 -10.95 22.26
N ILE A 132 -0.07 -11.72 21.21
CA ILE A 132 -1.19 -11.47 20.30
C ILE A 132 -2.52 -11.38 21.07
N ARG A 133 -2.77 -12.29 22.00
CA ARG A 133 -4.00 -12.29 22.80
C ARG A 133 -4.15 -11.00 23.61
N TYR A 134 -3.08 -10.48 24.19
CA TYR A 134 -3.11 -9.19 24.87
C TYR A 134 -3.33 -8.02 23.91
N MET A 135 -2.69 -8.03 22.75
CA MET A 135 -2.91 -7.02 21.71
C MET A 135 -4.38 -6.99 21.25
N MET A 136 -5.04 -8.13 21.14
CA MET A 136 -6.45 -8.20 20.74
C MET A 136 -7.40 -7.48 21.71
N ILE A 137 -7.07 -7.39 22.99
CA ILE A 137 -7.92 -6.71 24.00
C ILE A 137 -8.13 -5.23 23.64
N THR A 138 -7.13 -4.58 23.08
CA THR A 138 -7.20 -3.16 22.65
C THR A 138 -7.54 -3.02 21.18
N THR A 139 -7.01 -3.89 20.35
CA THR A 139 -7.09 -3.75 18.89
C THR A 139 -8.48 -4.14 18.34
N VAL A 140 -9.12 -5.17 18.92
CA VAL A 140 -10.46 -5.59 18.47
C VAL A 140 -11.54 -4.55 18.80
N PRO A 141 -11.64 -3.98 20.02
CA PRO A 141 -12.57 -2.89 20.29
C PRO A 141 -12.33 -1.67 19.41
N SER A 142 -11.04 -1.32 19.17
CA SER A 142 -10.68 -0.23 18.27
C SER A 142 -11.19 -0.48 16.84
N LEU A 143 -11.00 -1.70 16.30
CA LEU A 143 -11.52 -2.05 14.97
C LEU A 143 -13.03 -1.98 14.91
N ILE A 144 -13.74 -2.47 15.93
CA ILE A 144 -15.21 -2.41 15.98
C ILE A 144 -15.70 -0.96 15.90
N ILE A 145 -15.10 -0.05 16.69
CA ILE A 145 -15.43 1.38 16.66
C ILE A 145 -15.13 1.96 15.26
N THR A 146 -13.99 1.62 14.69
CA THR A 146 -13.59 2.05 13.36
C THR A 146 -14.57 1.57 12.29
N LEU A 147 -15.00 0.31 12.35
CA LEU A 147 -16.00 -0.24 11.41
C LEU A 147 -17.36 0.44 11.54
N ILE A 148 -17.78 0.79 12.77
CA ILE A 148 -19.01 1.56 12.99
C ILE A 148 -18.91 2.94 12.33
N ILE A 149 -17.77 3.65 12.53
CA ILE A 149 -17.52 4.95 11.92
C ILE A 149 -17.55 4.86 10.39
N PHE A 150 -16.86 3.88 9.81
CA PHE A 150 -16.83 3.69 8.36
C PHE A 150 -18.19 3.26 7.79
N THR A 151 -18.96 2.49 8.53
CA THR A 151 -20.33 2.13 8.12
C THR A 151 -21.25 3.36 8.13
N VAL A 152 -21.20 4.18 9.19
CA VAL A 152 -21.98 5.41 9.27
C VAL A 152 -21.57 6.40 8.17
N ALA A 153 -20.26 6.59 7.96
CA ALA A 153 -19.75 7.45 6.90
C ALA A 153 -20.18 6.95 5.50
N GLY A 154 -20.10 5.64 5.26
CA GLY A 154 -20.52 5.04 3.98
C GLY A 154 -22.03 5.15 3.75
N LEU A 155 -22.86 4.98 4.78
CA LEU A 155 -24.32 5.17 4.68
C LEU A 155 -24.72 6.64 4.49
N SER A 156 -23.91 7.58 4.98
CA SER A 156 -24.12 9.03 4.80
C SER A 156 -23.60 9.53 3.46
N HIS A 157 -22.88 8.69 2.72
CA HIS A 157 -22.39 9.03 1.38
C HIS A 157 -23.54 8.88 0.37
N ASP A 158 -23.81 9.93 -0.40
CA ASP A 158 -24.83 9.91 -1.45
C ASP A 158 -24.46 8.91 -2.56
N ALA A 159 -24.99 7.71 -2.46
CA ALA A 159 -24.83 6.65 -3.46
C ALA A 159 -25.53 6.96 -4.81
N SER A 160 -26.14 8.15 -4.94
CA SER A 160 -26.93 8.57 -6.12
C SER A 160 -26.09 8.85 -7.37
N ASN A 161 -24.76 8.76 -7.29
CA ASN A 161 -23.86 9.08 -8.40
C ASN A 161 -23.56 7.87 -9.32
N THR A 162 -24.61 7.06 -9.61
CA THR A 162 -24.53 5.95 -10.57
C THR A 162 -24.05 6.41 -11.97
N GLN A 163 -24.32 7.65 -12.34
CA GLN A 163 -23.82 8.26 -13.58
C GLN A 163 -22.29 8.39 -13.54
N HIS A 164 -21.72 8.84 -12.44
CA HIS A 164 -20.26 8.99 -12.29
C HIS A 164 -19.52 7.65 -12.36
N ILE A 165 -20.08 6.61 -11.74
CA ILE A 165 -19.53 5.25 -11.82
C ILE A 165 -19.55 4.73 -13.26
N ALA A 166 -20.64 4.97 -14.00
CA ALA A 166 -20.75 4.56 -15.38
C ALA A 166 -19.79 5.33 -16.30
N GLU A 167 -19.62 6.64 -16.08
CA GLU A 167 -18.66 7.47 -16.81
C GLU A 167 -17.21 6.99 -16.60
N VAL A 168 -16.82 6.72 -15.34
CA VAL A 168 -15.48 6.19 -15.03
C VAL A 168 -15.29 4.81 -15.62
N ALA A 169 -16.30 3.93 -15.56
CA ALA A 169 -16.22 2.59 -16.17
C ALA A 169 -16.06 2.65 -17.68
N THR A 170 -16.77 3.56 -18.35
CA THR A 170 -16.65 3.77 -19.79
C THR A 170 -15.27 4.31 -20.16
N ALA A 171 -14.81 5.36 -19.48
CA ALA A 171 -13.49 5.94 -19.70
C ALA A 171 -12.34 4.95 -19.45
N LEU A 172 -12.47 4.07 -18.43
CA LEU A 172 -11.52 2.97 -18.20
C LEU A 172 -11.47 2.00 -19.38
N ASN A 173 -12.63 1.62 -19.90
CA ASN A 173 -12.74 0.65 -20.98
C ASN A 173 -12.28 1.22 -22.34
N GLU A 174 -12.37 2.55 -22.52
CA GLU A 174 -11.84 3.24 -23.70
C GLU A 174 -10.31 3.37 -23.68
N LYS A 175 -9.72 3.60 -22.49
CA LYS A 175 -8.28 3.84 -22.37
C LYS A 175 -7.47 2.57 -22.16
N PHE A 176 -8.05 1.55 -21.52
CA PHE A 176 -7.37 0.30 -21.17
C PHE A 176 -8.03 -0.91 -21.81
N HIS A 177 -7.24 -1.83 -22.29
CA HIS A 177 -7.73 -3.13 -22.73
C HIS A 177 -8.06 -4.01 -21.51
N ILE A 178 -9.29 -3.86 -20.98
CA ILE A 178 -9.75 -4.57 -19.78
C ILE A 178 -10.12 -6.01 -20.13
N THR A 179 -9.42 -6.98 -19.55
CA THR A 179 -9.69 -8.40 -19.74
C THR A 179 -9.58 -9.16 -18.41
N PRO A 180 -10.38 -10.24 -18.21
CA PRO A 180 -10.28 -11.07 -17.00
C PRO A 180 -8.88 -11.69 -16.81
N TRP A 181 -8.11 -11.86 -17.87
CA TRP A 181 -6.74 -12.40 -17.81
C TRP A 181 -5.79 -11.54 -16.96
N LEU A 182 -6.03 -10.23 -16.88
CA LEU A 182 -5.25 -9.33 -16.04
C LEU A 182 -5.39 -9.64 -14.54
N LEU A 183 -6.48 -10.30 -14.13
CA LEU A 183 -6.68 -10.75 -12.75
C LEU A 183 -5.74 -11.89 -12.34
N ILE A 184 -5.05 -12.53 -13.28
CA ILE A 184 -4.01 -13.53 -12.97
C ILE A 184 -2.88 -12.89 -12.15
N VAL A 185 -2.53 -11.65 -12.42
CA VAL A 185 -1.43 -10.97 -11.72
C VAL A 185 -1.72 -10.84 -10.22
N PRO A 186 -2.84 -10.24 -9.76
CA PRO A 186 -3.16 -10.18 -8.34
C PRO A 186 -3.44 -11.57 -7.73
N VAL A 187 -3.97 -12.53 -8.48
CA VAL A 187 -4.17 -13.91 -8.00
C VAL A 187 -2.83 -14.59 -7.74
N VAL A 188 -1.87 -14.51 -8.68
CA VAL A 188 -0.52 -15.06 -8.46
C VAL A 188 0.17 -14.36 -7.30
N THR A 189 0.05 -13.04 -7.20
CA THR A 189 0.57 -12.28 -6.06
C THR A 189 -0.03 -12.78 -4.75
N GLY A 190 -1.34 -12.99 -4.69
CA GLY A 190 -2.03 -13.56 -3.53
C GLY A 190 -1.57 -14.98 -3.19
N ILE A 191 -1.31 -15.83 -4.19
CA ILE A 191 -0.77 -17.17 -3.99
C ILE A 191 0.64 -17.11 -3.40
N LEU A 192 1.52 -16.23 -3.91
CA LEU A 192 2.87 -16.04 -3.35
C LEU A 192 2.81 -15.62 -1.88
N ILE A 193 1.92 -14.70 -1.55
CA ILE A 193 1.66 -14.27 -0.18
C ILE A 193 1.19 -15.45 0.68
N ALA A 194 0.19 -16.21 0.23
CA ALA A 194 -0.33 -17.37 0.93
C ALA A 194 0.73 -18.48 1.13
N ARG A 195 1.70 -18.57 0.20
CA ARG A 195 2.87 -19.45 0.31
C ARG A 195 3.97 -18.91 1.22
N LYS A 196 3.76 -17.77 1.88
CA LYS A 196 4.72 -17.11 2.79
C LYS A 196 6.04 -16.74 2.12
N VAL A 197 6.02 -16.41 0.83
CA VAL A 197 7.17 -15.86 0.13
C VAL A 197 7.51 -14.49 0.72
N PRO A 198 8.79 -14.15 0.96
CA PRO A 198 9.17 -12.85 1.51
C PRO A 198 8.59 -11.67 0.73
N SER A 199 8.16 -10.61 1.44
CA SER A 199 7.44 -9.46 0.85
C SER A 199 8.19 -8.82 -0.32
N ILE A 200 9.52 -8.61 -0.18
CA ILE A 200 10.36 -8.06 -1.24
C ILE A 200 10.27 -8.90 -2.52
N VAL A 201 10.42 -10.22 -2.38
CA VAL A 201 10.38 -11.16 -3.51
C VAL A 201 9.00 -11.17 -4.15
N THR A 202 7.94 -11.20 -3.34
CA THR A 202 6.55 -11.19 -3.82
C THR A 202 6.25 -9.92 -4.61
N LEU A 203 6.57 -8.75 -4.07
CA LEU A 203 6.32 -7.47 -4.74
C LEU A 203 7.16 -7.34 -6.02
N PHE A 204 8.42 -7.78 -5.99
CA PHE A 204 9.30 -7.76 -7.15
C PHE A 204 8.79 -8.68 -8.27
N LEU A 205 8.45 -9.94 -7.96
CA LEU A 205 7.88 -10.88 -8.94
C LEU A 205 6.54 -10.39 -9.48
N SER A 206 5.70 -9.79 -8.64
CA SER A 206 4.44 -9.19 -9.07
C SER A 206 4.66 -8.02 -10.03
N THR A 207 5.68 -7.18 -9.78
CA THR A 207 6.08 -6.09 -10.68
C THR A 207 6.54 -6.63 -12.03
N LEU A 208 7.39 -7.66 -12.05
CA LEU A 208 7.85 -8.29 -13.28
C LEU A 208 6.70 -8.92 -14.07
N LEU A 209 5.83 -9.67 -13.39
CA LEU A 209 4.67 -10.31 -14.03
C LEU A 209 3.75 -9.26 -14.65
N ALA A 210 3.42 -8.20 -13.91
CA ALA A 210 2.62 -7.08 -14.43
C ALA A 210 3.29 -6.38 -15.62
N GLY A 211 4.63 -6.27 -15.61
CA GLY A 211 5.40 -5.74 -16.73
C GLY A 211 5.25 -6.57 -18.00
N VAL A 212 5.29 -7.90 -17.88
CA VAL A 212 5.02 -8.82 -19.01
C VAL A 212 3.59 -8.64 -19.53
N PHE A 213 2.62 -8.55 -18.62
CA PHE A 213 1.22 -8.31 -19.00
C PHE A 213 1.01 -6.93 -19.65
N ALA A 214 1.75 -5.89 -19.21
CA ALA A 214 1.73 -4.58 -19.85
C ALA A 214 2.20 -4.65 -21.31
N LEU A 215 3.27 -5.38 -21.59
CA LEU A 215 3.78 -5.57 -22.95
C LEU A 215 2.80 -6.31 -23.87
N ILE A 216 2.02 -7.25 -23.32
CA ILE A 216 1.07 -8.07 -24.09
C ILE A 216 -0.26 -7.35 -24.29
N PHE A 217 -0.82 -6.74 -23.24
CA PHE A 217 -2.20 -6.23 -23.26
C PHE A 217 -2.29 -4.72 -23.47
N GLN A 218 -1.22 -3.94 -23.20
CA GLN A 218 -1.22 -2.49 -23.27
C GLN A 218 -0.06 -1.90 -24.10
N PRO A 219 0.26 -2.44 -25.27
CA PRO A 219 1.39 -1.96 -26.07
C PRO A 219 1.21 -0.50 -26.52
N GLU A 220 -0.04 -0.08 -26.83
CA GLU A 220 -0.35 1.28 -27.26
C GLU A 220 -0.07 2.31 -26.15
N LEU A 221 -0.46 2.01 -24.90
CA LEU A 221 -0.17 2.86 -23.74
C LEU A 221 1.33 2.98 -23.45
N LEU A 222 2.06 1.87 -23.56
CA LEU A 222 3.51 1.88 -23.38
C LEU A 222 4.20 2.71 -24.47
N GLN A 223 3.71 2.65 -25.69
CA GLN A 223 4.21 3.46 -26.80
C GLN A 223 3.92 4.96 -26.56
N GLU A 224 2.71 5.31 -26.13
CA GLU A 224 2.32 6.68 -25.77
C GLU A 224 3.24 7.23 -24.68
N ILE A 225 3.50 6.45 -23.60
CA ILE A 225 4.40 6.84 -22.51
C ILE A 225 5.84 7.02 -23.00
N SER A 226 6.30 6.18 -23.94
CA SER A 226 7.66 6.26 -24.46
C SER A 226 7.95 7.55 -25.22
N GLY A 227 6.91 8.19 -25.77
CA GLY A 227 7.01 9.38 -26.64
C GLY A 227 7.75 9.13 -27.96
N VAL A 228 7.94 7.86 -28.37
CA VAL A 228 8.63 7.48 -29.59
C VAL A 228 7.61 7.21 -30.70
N ALA A 229 7.76 7.88 -31.83
CA ALA A 229 6.81 7.77 -32.97
C ALA A 229 6.84 6.40 -33.66
N VAL A 230 7.96 5.67 -33.58
CA VAL A 230 8.13 4.38 -34.24
C VAL A 230 7.83 3.26 -33.25
N SER A 231 6.85 2.43 -33.61
CA SER A 231 6.49 1.25 -32.81
C SER A 231 7.55 0.16 -33.01
N GLY A 232 8.07 -0.33 -31.87
CA GLY A 232 9.07 -1.40 -31.85
C GLY A 232 9.31 -1.85 -30.42
N PHE A 233 10.07 -2.93 -30.26
CA PHE A 233 10.41 -3.43 -28.92
C PHE A 233 11.11 -2.36 -28.07
N ASP A 234 11.97 -1.55 -28.65
CA ASP A 234 12.71 -0.48 -27.96
C ASP A 234 11.77 0.58 -27.39
N SER A 235 10.71 0.97 -28.12
CA SER A 235 9.71 1.94 -27.64
C SER A 235 8.87 1.36 -26.48
N LEU A 236 8.45 0.10 -26.60
CA LEU A 236 7.70 -0.59 -25.57
C LEU A 236 8.55 -0.76 -24.29
N PHE A 237 9.79 -1.18 -24.45
CA PHE A 237 10.71 -1.33 -23.31
C PHE A 237 11.01 0.02 -22.65
N LYS A 238 11.21 1.07 -23.43
CA LYS A 238 11.37 2.44 -22.91
C LYS A 238 10.14 2.87 -22.12
N GLY A 239 8.93 2.69 -22.66
CA GLY A 239 7.68 3.00 -21.97
C GLY A 239 7.53 2.23 -20.66
N LEU A 240 7.88 0.94 -20.67
CA LEU A 240 7.91 0.10 -19.47
C LEU A 240 8.86 0.65 -18.42
N MET A 241 10.10 0.97 -18.80
CA MET A 241 11.10 1.52 -17.87
C MET A 241 10.69 2.88 -17.34
N MET A 242 10.11 3.76 -18.17
CA MET A 242 9.59 5.05 -17.72
C MET A 242 8.45 4.88 -16.70
N THR A 243 7.59 3.90 -16.88
CA THR A 243 6.50 3.58 -15.93
C THR A 243 7.05 3.07 -14.60
N VAL A 244 8.07 2.22 -14.62
CA VAL A 244 8.70 1.69 -13.40
C VAL A 244 9.39 2.80 -12.61
N TYR A 245 10.16 3.63 -13.29
CA TYR A 245 11.02 4.61 -12.65
C TYR A 245 10.33 5.95 -12.38
N GLY A 246 9.59 6.48 -13.36
CA GLY A 246 9.18 7.87 -13.42
C GLY A 246 7.68 8.11 -13.38
N ALA A 247 7.32 9.37 -13.61
CA ALA A 247 5.94 9.78 -13.75
C ALA A 247 5.40 9.44 -15.15
N THR A 248 4.18 8.93 -15.19
CA THR A 248 3.42 8.77 -16.43
C THR A 248 2.46 9.93 -16.59
N ASN A 249 2.57 10.67 -17.70
CA ASN A 249 1.71 11.80 -18.03
C ASN A 249 0.67 11.38 -19.07
N LEU A 250 -0.21 10.48 -18.67
CA LEU A 250 -1.35 10.11 -19.49
C LEU A 250 -2.51 11.06 -19.21
N HIS A 251 -3.12 11.58 -20.26
CA HIS A 251 -4.31 12.42 -20.19
C HIS A 251 -5.53 11.69 -20.73
N THR A 252 -6.66 11.87 -20.08
CA THR A 252 -7.96 11.41 -20.54
C THR A 252 -8.96 12.55 -20.44
N ASP A 253 -10.06 12.45 -21.16
CA ASP A 253 -11.14 13.45 -21.10
C ASP A 253 -11.86 13.46 -19.74
N ASN A 254 -11.68 12.40 -18.92
CA ASN A 254 -12.21 12.30 -17.58
C ASN A 254 -11.15 12.71 -16.54
N ALA A 255 -11.41 13.80 -15.80
CA ALA A 255 -10.49 14.35 -14.82
C ALA A 255 -10.18 13.37 -13.67
N VAL A 256 -11.18 12.60 -13.20
CA VAL A 256 -11.00 11.60 -12.14
C VAL A 256 -10.10 10.46 -12.63
N LEU A 257 -10.31 9.99 -13.86
CA LEU A 257 -9.46 8.97 -14.43
C LEU A 257 -8.03 9.48 -14.65
N THR A 258 -7.86 10.71 -15.13
CA THR A 258 -6.54 11.33 -15.31
C THR A 258 -5.75 11.38 -14.00
N ASP A 259 -6.38 11.79 -12.88
CA ASP A 259 -5.75 11.79 -11.55
C ASP A 259 -5.41 10.37 -11.07
N LEU A 260 -6.29 9.43 -11.35
CA LEU A 260 -6.17 8.03 -10.92
C LEU A 260 -5.03 7.29 -11.64
N ILE A 261 -4.84 7.54 -12.95
CA ILE A 261 -3.79 6.92 -13.76
C ILE A 261 -2.44 7.64 -13.68
N ALA A 262 -2.40 8.83 -13.07
CA ALA A 262 -1.17 9.58 -12.85
C ALA A 262 -0.28 8.86 -11.82
N THR A 263 0.65 8.04 -12.30
CA THR A 263 1.60 7.34 -11.46
C THR A 263 2.96 8.03 -11.47
N ARG A 264 3.73 7.86 -10.40
CA ARG A 264 5.06 8.48 -10.26
C ARG A 264 6.19 7.46 -10.19
N GLY A 265 5.88 6.17 -10.28
CA GLY A 265 6.87 5.09 -10.21
C GLY A 265 7.74 5.16 -8.96
N MET A 266 8.96 4.65 -9.06
CA MET A 266 9.96 4.70 -7.98
C MET A 266 10.29 6.14 -7.57
N ALA A 267 10.33 7.08 -8.51
CA ALA A 267 10.63 8.48 -8.23
C ALA A 267 9.60 9.13 -7.28
N GLY A 268 8.36 8.68 -7.29
CA GLY A 268 7.32 9.13 -6.37
C GLY A 268 7.60 8.81 -4.90
N MET A 269 8.42 7.79 -4.62
CA MET A 269 8.78 7.39 -3.27
C MET A 269 9.98 8.17 -2.70
N MET A 270 10.71 8.92 -3.54
CA MET A 270 11.96 9.58 -3.13
C MET A 270 11.77 10.58 -1.99
N ASN A 271 10.67 11.34 -1.97
CA ASN A 271 10.39 12.28 -0.88
C ASN A 271 10.20 11.57 0.46
N THR A 272 9.50 10.42 0.45
CA THR A 272 9.30 9.60 1.66
C THR A 272 10.62 8.99 2.12
N ILE A 273 11.42 8.47 1.20
CA ILE A 273 12.75 7.90 1.50
C ILE A 273 13.66 8.98 2.09
N TRP A 274 13.65 10.17 1.51
CA TRP A 274 14.43 11.31 2.02
C TRP A 274 14.02 11.68 3.46
N LEU A 275 12.72 11.74 3.72
CA LEU A 275 12.20 11.99 5.06
C LEU A 275 12.65 10.91 6.07
N ILE A 276 12.59 9.64 5.69
CA ILE A 276 13.06 8.52 6.52
C ILE A 276 14.54 8.66 6.82
N LEU A 277 15.37 8.93 5.82
CA LEU A 277 16.81 9.10 6.00
C LEU A 277 17.14 10.27 6.95
N CYS A 278 16.48 11.41 6.79
CA CYS A 278 16.65 12.56 7.70
C CYS A 278 16.22 12.19 9.14
N ALA A 279 15.09 11.48 9.30
CA ALA A 279 14.64 11.04 10.60
C ALA A 279 15.61 10.04 11.26
N MET A 280 16.22 9.14 10.47
CA MET A 280 17.21 8.19 10.99
C MET A 280 18.54 8.89 11.37
N CYS A 281 18.95 9.89 10.62
CA CYS A 281 20.11 10.72 10.99
C CYS A 281 19.86 11.45 12.31
N PHE A 282 18.69 12.07 12.46
CA PHE A 282 18.30 12.75 13.69
C PHE A 282 18.20 11.76 14.87
N GLY A 283 17.53 10.61 14.69
CA GLY A 283 17.43 9.57 15.71
C GLY A 283 18.78 9.02 16.14
N GLY A 284 19.71 8.80 15.18
CA GLY A 284 21.09 8.38 15.47
C GLY A 284 21.86 9.40 16.30
N ALA A 285 21.73 10.68 15.97
CA ALA A 285 22.35 11.76 16.74
C ALA A 285 21.77 11.85 18.17
N MET A 286 20.46 11.71 18.34
CA MET A 286 19.80 11.68 19.64
C MET A 286 20.23 10.47 20.49
N THR A 287 20.43 9.31 19.87
CA THR A 287 20.92 8.11 20.54
C THR A 287 22.34 8.29 21.01
N ALA A 288 23.23 8.79 20.14
CA ALA A 288 24.64 9.02 20.45
C ALA A 288 24.86 10.09 21.55
N SER A 289 23.99 11.13 21.59
CA SER A 289 24.04 12.18 22.62
C SER A 289 23.44 11.77 23.98
N GLY A 290 22.79 10.60 24.09
CA GLY A 290 22.09 10.16 25.29
C GLY A 290 20.74 10.85 25.55
N MET A 291 20.30 11.77 24.67
CA MET A 291 19.03 12.49 24.81
C MET A 291 17.84 11.53 24.83
N LEU A 292 17.86 10.50 23.98
CA LEU A 292 16.78 9.53 23.91
C LEU A 292 16.62 8.76 25.23
N GLY A 293 17.74 8.37 25.86
CA GLY A 293 17.76 7.73 27.18
C GLY A 293 17.22 8.66 28.27
N SER A 294 17.56 9.93 28.24
CA SER A 294 17.08 10.93 29.20
C SER A 294 15.57 11.13 29.09
N ILE A 295 15.04 11.28 27.87
CA ILE A 295 13.59 11.41 27.63
C ILE A 295 12.86 10.13 28.09
N THR A 296 13.36 8.96 27.72
CA THR A 296 12.76 7.68 28.10
C THR A 296 12.74 7.50 29.62
N SER A 297 13.79 7.93 30.33
CA SER A 297 13.85 7.84 31.78
C SER A 297 12.77 8.64 32.52
N ILE A 298 12.36 9.79 31.94
CA ILE A 298 11.27 10.61 32.46
C ILE A 298 9.96 9.84 32.35
N PHE A 299 9.65 9.27 31.17
CA PHE A 299 8.43 8.47 30.97
C PHE A 299 8.39 7.24 31.89
N VAL A 300 9.51 6.51 32.01
CA VAL A 300 9.61 5.34 32.89
C VAL A 300 9.36 5.72 34.38
N ARG A 301 9.80 6.90 34.81
CA ARG A 301 9.50 7.39 36.16
C ARG A 301 8.02 7.66 36.39
N PHE A 302 7.33 8.21 35.38
CA PHE A 302 5.88 8.41 35.43
C PHE A 302 5.14 7.07 35.48
N MET A 303 5.54 6.12 34.63
CA MET A 303 4.90 4.78 34.58
C MET A 303 5.11 3.94 35.82
N LYS A 304 6.29 3.98 36.47
CA LYS A 304 6.54 3.28 37.72
C LYS A 304 5.63 3.71 38.89
N LYS A 305 5.05 4.93 38.84
CA LYS A 305 4.03 5.38 39.78
C LYS A 305 2.64 4.84 39.51
N THR A 306 2.36 4.39 38.24
CA THR A 306 1.03 3.96 37.81
C THR A 306 0.90 2.42 37.78
N VAL A 307 2.00 1.66 37.74
CA VAL A 307 2.03 0.18 37.67
C VAL A 307 2.29 -0.44 39.04
N SER A 308 2.28 0.34 40.11
CA SER A 308 2.36 -0.14 41.51
C SER A 308 0.96 -0.32 42.11
N VAL A 309 0.08 -1.00 41.38
CA VAL A 309 -1.17 -1.58 41.90
C VAL A 309 -1.31 -3.00 41.36
#